data_e7fdb658cddd9a1320b0dbfa1f6da506
#
_entry.id   e7fdb658cddd9a1320b0dbfa1f6da506
#
_cell.length_a   1.000
_cell.length_b   1.000
_cell.length_c   1.000
_cell.angle_alpha   90.00
_cell.angle_beta   90.00
_cell.angle_gamma   90.00
#
_symmetry.space_group_name_H-M   'P 1'
#
loop_
_entity.id
_entity.type
_entity.pdbx_description
1 polymer ?
#
loop_
_entity_poly.entity_id
_entity_poly.type
_entity_poly.pdbx_seq_one_letter_code
_entity_poly.pdbx_strand_id
1 'polypeptide(L)'
;MNVEHNEMAIDCFLLAGRIMMESGAETYRVEDTMLRMARSQDMMDAQSYVTPTGIIFSLGKTQPTRITSIATRITDLHRIVLVNNISRKLTSKIITLQQAYDELKKIETTNYFLPIIIQVLAASIASSCFLLMFKGMIPDIPAAFVAGG
;
A
#
# COMPACT_ATOMS: atom_id res chain seq x y z
N MET A 1 28.18 -8.13 6.97
CA MET A 1 27.07 -7.35 6.39
C MET A 1 27.11 -5.97 7.03
N ASN A 2 27.12 -4.88 6.26
CA ASN A 2 27.40 -3.53 6.75
C ASN A 2 26.20 -3.01 7.56
N VAL A 3 26.41 -2.40 8.72
CA VAL A 3 25.33 -1.87 9.59
C VAL A 3 24.44 -0.89 8.82
N GLU A 4 25.04 0.01 8.03
CA GLU A 4 24.33 0.96 7.18
C GLU A 4 23.42 0.30 6.13
N HIS A 5 23.85 -0.82 5.54
CA HIS A 5 23.02 -1.57 4.58
C HIS A 5 21.79 -2.18 5.26
N ASN A 6 21.95 -2.70 6.49
CA ASN A 6 20.85 -3.27 7.25
C ASN A 6 19.84 -2.18 7.69
N GLU A 7 20.31 -1.01 8.09
CA GLU A 7 19.42 0.11 8.44
C GLU A 7 18.61 0.58 7.24
N MET A 8 19.25 0.79 6.09
CA MET A 8 18.55 1.11 4.84
C MET A 8 17.54 0.05 4.44
N ALA A 9 17.86 -1.24 4.62
CA ALA A 9 16.95 -2.32 4.31
C ALA A 9 15.71 -2.29 5.21
N ILE A 10 15.89 -2.11 6.52
CA ILE A 10 14.78 -1.98 7.47
C ILE A 10 13.89 -0.80 7.09
N ASP A 11 14.48 0.35 6.81
CA ASP A 11 13.72 1.57 6.45
C ASP A 11 12.96 1.37 5.13
N CYS A 12 13.56 0.72 4.14
CA CYS A 12 12.91 0.40 2.87
C CYS A 12 11.70 -0.54 3.08
N PHE A 13 11.85 -1.61 3.84
CA PHE A 13 10.78 -2.59 4.06
C PHE A 13 9.66 -2.01 4.91
N LEU A 14 9.99 -1.25 5.96
CA LEU A 14 9.01 -0.55 6.79
C LEU A 14 8.24 0.52 6.00
N LEU A 15 8.93 1.25 5.12
CA LEU A 15 8.27 2.23 4.25
C LEU A 15 7.28 1.56 3.30
N ALA A 16 7.67 0.43 2.68
CA ALA A 16 6.77 -0.35 1.83
C ALA A 16 5.54 -0.84 2.61
N GLY A 17 5.76 -1.42 3.79
CA GLY A 17 4.69 -1.89 4.68
C GLY A 17 3.76 -0.77 5.11
N ARG A 18 4.30 0.38 5.51
CA ARG A 18 3.52 1.55 5.92
C ARG A 18 2.65 2.07 4.78
N ILE A 19 3.21 2.29 3.59
CA ILE A 19 2.43 2.75 2.43
C ILE A 19 1.28 1.78 2.13
N MET A 20 1.52 0.48 2.16
CA MET A 20 0.49 -0.53 1.93
C MET A 20 -0.60 -0.48 3.00
N MET A 21 -0.24 -0.41 4.29
CA MET A 21 -1.22 -0.33 5.40
C MET A 21 -2.05 0.94 5.34
N GLU A 22 -1.41 2.08 5.13
CA GLU A 22 -2.08 3.38 4.96
C GLU A 22 -3.03 3.39 3.76
N SER A 23 -2.71 2.59 2.72
CA SER A 23 -3.53 2.44 1.50
C SER A 23 -4.61 1.36 1.61
N GLY A 24 -4.81 0.76 2.79
CA GLY A 24 -5.89 -0.19 3.05
C GLY A 24 -5.59 -1.64 2.69
N ALA A 25 -4.32 -2.02 2.52
CA ALA A 25 -3.94 -3.41 2.32
C ALA A 25 -4.27 -4.28 3.55
N GLU A 26 -4.46 -5.56 3.30
CA GLU A 26 -4.65 -6.58 4.35
C GLU A 26 -3.31 -6.89 5.05
N THR A 27 -3.34 -7.04 6.37
CA THR A 27 -2.15 -7.20 7.22
C THR A 27 -1.24 -8.34 6.74
N TYR A 28 -1.82 -9.51 6.43
CA TYR A 28 -1.03 -10.67 5.98
C TYR A 28 -0.31 -10.42 4.64
N ARG A 29 -0.90 -9.61 3.74
CA ARG A 29 -0.26 -9.25 2.47
C ARG A 29 0.91 -8.31 2.67
N VAL A 30 0.80 -7.42 3.66
CA VAL A 30 1.90 -6.52 4.04
C VAL A 30 3.06 -7.32 4.62
N GLU A 31 2.77 -8.24 5.56
CA GLU A 31 3.78 -9.14 6.14
C GLU A 31 4.51 -9.95 5.06
N ASP A 32 3.76 -10.63 4.18
CA ASP A 32 4.34 -11.41 3.08
C ASP A 32 5.22 -10.56 2.16
N THR A 33 4.78 -9.34 1.83
CA THR A 33 5.54 -8.45 0.97
C THR A 33 6.86 -8.02 1.62
N MET A 34 6.82 -7.60 2.89
CA MET A 34 8.01 -7.19 3.63
C MET A 34 9.01 -8.35 3.80
N LEU A 35 8.53 -9.53 4.20
CA LEU A 35 9.37 -10.71 4.38
C LEU A 35 9.97 -11.20 3.05
N ARG A 36 9.22 -11.12 1.95
CA ARG A 36 9.73 -11.46 0.62
C ARG A 36 10.82 -10.49 0.15
N MET A 37 10.65 -9.19 0.40
CA MET A 37 11.68 -8.19 0.13
C MET A 37 12.95 -8.48 0.96
N ALA A 38 12.81 -8.78 2.25
CA ALA A 38 13.92 -9.10 3.15
C ALA A 38 14.68 -10.35 2.69
N ARG A 39 13.98 -11.43 2.36
CA ARG A 39 14.59 -12.67 1.86
C ARG A 39 15.34 -12.47 0.55
N SER A 40 14.87 -11.57 -0.32
CA SER A 40 15.56 -11.26 -1.58
C SER A 40 16.90 -10.53 -1.38
N GLN A 41 17.13 -10.00 -0.18
CA GLN A 41 18.37 -9.36 0.26
C GLN A 41 19.19 -10.26 1.22
N ASP A 42 18.94 -11.58 1.16
CA ASP A 42 19.60 -12.61 1.99
C ASP A 42 19.35 -12.48 3.51
N MET A 43 18.27 -11.79 3.90
CA MET A 43 17.87 -11.57 5.30
C MET A 43 16.81 -12.61 5.70
N MET A 44 17.24 -13.87 5.87
CA MET A 44 16.34 -15.02 6.08
C MET A 44 15.67 -15.04 7.46
N ASP A 45 16.31 -14.43 8.48
CA ASP A 45 15.81 -14.37 9.85
C ASP A 45 14.86 -13.19 10.11
N ALA A 46 14.48 -12.47 9.06
CA ALA A 46 13.55 -11.33 9.18
C ALA A 46 12.19 -11.79 9.72
N GLN A 47 11.65 -11.00 10.64
CA GLN A 47 10.34 -11.21 11.25
C GLN A 47 9.51 -9.93 11.12
N SER A 48 8.23 -10.09 10.84
CA SER A 48 7.27 -9.01 10.72
C SER A 48 5.99 -9.36 11.47
N TYR A 49 5.43 -8.41 12.20
CA TYR A 49 4.12 -8.49 12.80
C TYR A 49 3.35 -7.22 12.47
N VAL A 50 2.24 -7.38 11.75
CA VAL A 50 1.46 -6.26 11.22
C VAL A 50 0.07 -6.27 11.82
N THR A 51 -0.31 -5.13 12.38
CA THR A 51 -1.66 -4.83 12.86
C THR A 51 -2.25 -3.65 12.08
N PRO A 52 -3.56 -3.40 12.15
CA PRO A 52 -4.16 -2.22 11.53
C PRO A 52 -3.57 -0.88 11.99
N THR A 53 -2.96 -0.83 13.17
CA THR A 53 -2.45 0.39 13.82
C THR A 53 -0.94 0.47 13.88
N GLY A 54 -0.22 -0.59 13.49
CA GLY A 54 1.24 -0.55 13.55
C GLY A 54 1.92 -1.77 12.96
N ILE A 55 3.20 -1.60 12.70
CA ILE A 55 4.10 -2.63 12.17
C ILE A 55 5.28 -2.77 13.12
N ILE A 56 5.61 -4.01 13.49
CA ILE A 56 6.82 -4.39 14.19
C ILE A 56 7.67 -5.20 13.22
N PHE A 57 8.92 -4.80 13.03
CA PHE A 57 9.83 -5.47 12.10
C PHE A 57 11.23 -5.63 12.69
N SER A 58 11.84 -6.80 12.45
CA SER A 58 13.21 -7.12 12.85
C SER A 58 13.89 -7.94 11.77
N LEU A 59 15.19 -7.70 11.56
CA LEU A 59 16.04 -8.51 10.65
C LEU A 59 16.65 -9.75 11.31
N GLY A 60 16.30 -10.05 12.54
CA GLY A 60 16.78 -11.19 13.29
C GLY A 60 17.21 -10.84 14.72
N LYS A 61 17.79 -11.81 15.43
CA LYS A 61 18.05 -11.70 16.87
C LYS A 61 19.10 -10.64 17.26
N THR A 62 19.98 -10.28 16.35
CA THR A 62 21.11 -9.37 16.61
C THR A 62 20.86 -7.93 16.16
N GLN A 63 19.74 -7.69 15.50
CA GLN A 63 19.37 -6.37 14.97
C GLN A 63 18.26 -5.73 15.81
N PRO A 64 18.25 -4.38 15.94
CA PRO A 64 17.18 -3.71 16.67
C PRO A 64 15.82 -3.93 16.00
N THR A 65 14.81 -4.19 16.83
CA THR A 65 13.42 -4.21 16.39
C THR A 65 12.95 -2.77 16.15
N ARG A 66 12.34 -2.51 15.01
CA ARG A 66 11.73 -1.22 14.66
C ARG A 66 10.21 -1.31 14.72
N ILE A 67 9.59 -0.24 15.20
CA ILE A 67 8.13 -0.09 15.30
C ILE A 67 7.72 1.12 14.50
N THR A 68 6.68 0.97 13.69
CA THR A 68 6.06 2.07 12.93
C THR A 68 4.57 2.11 13.22
N SER A 69 4.06 3.26 13.64
CA SER A 69 2.63 3.47 13.84
C SER A 69 1.93 3.84 12.53
N ILE A 70 0.70 3.34 12.36
CA ILE A 70 -0.19 3.67 11.24
C ILE A 70 -1.28 4.58 11.79
N ALA A 71 -1.19 5.87 11.47
CA ALA A 71 -2.10 6.90 12.01
C ALA A 71 -3.36 7.09 11.16
N THR A 72 -3.24 6.91 9.83
CA THR A 72 -4.33 7.12 8.88
C THR A 72 -4.45 5.93 7.94
N ARG A 73 -5.68 5.63 7.51
CA ARG A 73 -5.95 4.60 6.51
C ARG A 73 -6.97 5.14 5.52
N ILE A 74 -6.62 5.05 4.25
CA ILE A 74 -7.48 5.39 3.12
C ILE A 74 -7.44 4.22 2.15
N THR A 75 -8.48 4.01 1.37
CA THR A 75 -8.46 2.97 0.33
C THR A 75 -7.84 3.54 -0.93
N ASP A 76 -6.57 3.19 -1.20
CA ASP A 76 -5.85 3.56 -2.41
C ASP A 76 -5.18 2.32 -3.03
N LEU A 77 -5.95 1.60 -3.84
CA LEU A 77 -5.47 0.38 -4.49
C LEU A 77 -4.33 0.64 -5.47
N HIS A 78 -4.25 1.86 -6.03
CA HIS A 78 -3.18 2.23 -6.96
C HIS A 78 -1.81 2.23 -6.27
N ARG A 79 -1.72 2.83 -5.07
CA ARG A 79 -0.49 2.81 -4.26
C ARG A 79 -0.07 1.37 -3.90
N ILE A 80 -1.03 0.50 -3.56
CA ILE A 80 -0.74 -0.92 -3.28
C ILE A 80 -0.13 -1.61 -4.49
N VAL A 81 -0.67 -1.36 -5.70
CA VAL A 81 -0.12 -1.93 -6.95
C VAL A 81 1.30 -1.43 -7.21
N LEU A 82 1.56 -0.13 -7.00
CA LEU A 82 2.90 0.44 -7.18
C LEU A 82 3.92 -0.20 -6.23
N VAL A 83 3.61 -0.32 -4.93
CA VAL A 83 4.49 -0.98 -3.95
C VAL A 83 4.73 -2.43 -4.31
N ASN A 84 3.69 -3.18 -4.71
CA ASN A 84 3.85 -4.56 -5.16
C ASN A 84 4.78 -4.68 -6.38
N ASN A 85 4.71 -3.74 -7.33
CA ASN A 85 5.60 -3.72 -8.50
C ASN A 85 7.05 -3.48 -8.08
N ILE A 86 7.31 -2.54 -7.16
CA ILE A 86 8.65 -2.30 -6.60
C ILE A 86 9.17 -3.54 -5.89
N SER A 87 8.35 -4.17 -5.04
CA SER A 87 8.70 -5.41 -4.35
C SER A 87 9.10 -6.52 -5.33
N ARG A 88 8.37 -6.68 -6.43
CA ARG A 88 8.70 -7.67 -7.47
C ARG A 88 9.99 -7.33 -8.20
N LYS A 89 10.22 -6.08 -8.60
CA LYS A 89 11.46 -5.63 -9.23
C LYS A 89 12.67 -5.88 -8.33
N LEU A 90 12.54 -5.57 -7.02
CA LEU A 90 13.60 -5.82 -6.05
C LEU A 90 13.87 -7.32 -5.89
N THR A 91 12.83 -8.14 -5.73
CA THR A 91 12.93 -9.60 -5.59
C THR A 91 13.54 -10.27 -6.82
N SER A 92 13.24 -9.76 -8.01
CA SER A 92 13.82 -10.22 -9.28
C SER A 92 15.21 -9.61 -9.57
N LYS A 93 15.77 -8.84 -8.62
CA LYS A 93 17.08 -8.17 -8.75
C LYS A 93 17.18 -7.23 -9.96
N ILE A 94 16.04 -6.70 -10.43
CA ILE A 94 15.97 -5.72 -11.54
C ILE A 94 16.40 -4.34 -11.05
N ILE A 95 16.08 -4.02 -9.79
CA ILE A 95 16.47 -2.77 -9.13
C ILE A 95 17.27 -3.06 -7.86
N THR A 96 18.10 -2.10 -7.46
CA THR A 96 18.84 -2.16 -6.18
C THR A 96 17.94 -1.76 -5.02
N LEU A 97 18.39 -2.06 -3.78
CA LEU A 97 17.71 -1.65 -2.55
C LEU A 97 17.54 -0.12 -2.48
N GLN A 98 18.58 0.64 -2.84
CA GLN A 98 18.53 2.10 -2.88
C GLN A 98 17.48 2.60 -3.87
N GLN A 99 17.44 2.05 -5.08
CA GLN A 99 16.44 2.42 -6.08
C GLN A 99 15.02 2.10 -5.61
N ALA A 100 14.83 0.95 -4.94
CA ALA A 100 13.54 0.59 -4.36
C ALA A 100 13.09 1.60 -3.30
N TYR A 101 14.00 2.00 -2.41
CA TYR A 101 13.73 3.01 -1.39
C TYR A 101 13.34 4.36 -2.01
N ASP A 102 14.09 4.81 -3.03
CA ASP A 102 13.83 6.09 -3.72
C ASP A 102 12.48 6.07 -4.48
N GLU A 103 12.13 4.93 -5.13
CA GLU A 103 10.82 4.76 -5.76
C GLU A 103 9.68 4.78 -4.71
N LEU A 104 9.86 4.13 -3.56
CA LEU A 104 8.89 4.14 -2.45
C LEU A 104 8.71 5.54 -1.87
N LYS A 105 9.78 6.31 -1.70
CA LYS A 105 9.71 7.71 -1.26
C LYS A 105 8.90 8.59 -2.20
N LYS A 106 9.03 8.38 -3.50
CA LYS A 106 8.20 9.09 -4.49
C LYS A 106 6.71 8.74 -4.33
N ILE A 107 6.37 7.46 -4.10
CA ILE A 107 4.99 7.05 -3.86
C ILE A 107 4.44 7.69 -2.59
N GLU A 108 5.24 7.74 -1.52
CA GLU A 108 4.83 8.36 -0.24
C GLU A 108 4.42 9.82 -0.42
N THR A 109 5.18 10.58 -1.21
CA THR A 109 4.98 12.03 -1.37
C THR A 109 3.99 12.40 -2.49
N THR A 110 3.68 11.48 -3.40
CA THR A 110 2.81 11.75 -4.53
C THR A 110 1.34 11.53 -4.16
N ASN A 111 0.50 12.52 -4.47
CA ASN A 111 -0.94 12.39 -4.35
C ASN A 111 -1.52 11.83 -5.66
N TYR A 112 -2.06 10.62 -5.61
CA TYR A 112 -2.66 9.93 -6.76
C TYR A 112 -4.18 10.08 -6.85
N PHE A 113 -4.80 10.87 -5.97
CA PHE A 113 -6.25 11.06 -6.02
C PHE A 113 -6.67 11.81 -7.28
N LEU A 114 -7.69 11.28 -7.92
CA LEU A 114 -8.36 11.99 -9.01
C LEU A 114 -9.01 13.27 -8.50
N PRO A 115 -9.13 14.32 -9.35
CA PRO A 115 -9.90 15.52 -9.00
C PRO A 115 -11.29 15.17 -8.48
N ILE A 116 -11.75 15.89 -7.45
CA ILE A 116 -13.03 15.62 -6.78
C ILE A 116 -14.20 15.54 -7.77
N ILE A 117 -14.19 16.36 -8.83
CA ILE A 117 -15.22 16.37 -9.87
C ILE A 117 -15.34 15.00 -10.56
N ILE A 118 -14.18 14.36 -10.86
CA ILE A 118 -14.19 13.03 -11.50
C ILE A 118 -14.70 11.97 -10.53
N GLN A 119 -14.37 12.08 -9.24
CA GLN A 119 -14.86 11.16 -8.22
C GLN A 119 -16.38 11.26 -8.07
N VAL A 120 -16.90 12.48 -7.99
CA VAL A 120 -18.34 12.76 -7.90
C VAL A 120 -19.08 12.21 -9.13
N LEU A 121 -18.59 12.48 -10.35
CA LEU A 121 -19.20 11.95 -11.57
C LEU A 121 -19.20 10.41 -11.61
N ALA A 122 -18.10 9.78 -11.22
CA ALA A 122 -18.01 8.33 -11.16
C ALA A 122 -19.01 7.74 -10.14
N ALA A 123 -19.14 8.34 -8.96
CA ALA A 123 -20.08 7.93 -7.94
C ALA A 123 -21.55 8.09 -8.41
N SER A 124 -21.87 9.20 -9.06
CA SER A 124 -23.20 9.45 -9.63
C SER A 124 -23.59 8.42 -10.71
N ILE A 125 -22.65 8.08 -11.60
CA ILE A 125 -22.85 7.05 -12.62
C ILE A 125 -23.05 5.68 -11.97
N ALA A 126 -22.21 5.33 -11.00
CA ALA A 126 -22.30 4.06 -10.29
C ALA A 126 -23.67 3.91 -9.58
N SER A 127 -24.12 4.95 -8.87
CA SER A 127 -25.43 4.98 -8.21
C SER A 127 -26.58 4.73 -9.21
N SER A 128 -26.54 5.40 -10.36
CA SER A 128 -27.55 5.21 -11.44
C SER A 128 -27.54 3.77 -11.99
N CYS A 129 -26.35 3.20 -12.19
CA CYS A 129 -26.20 1.80 -12.64
C CYS A 129 -26.75 0.81 -11.60
N PHE A 130 -26.48 1.03 -10.31
CA PHE A 130 -27.04 0.20 -9.24
C PHE A 130 -28.56 0.24 -9.21
N LEU A 131 -29.16 1.43 -9.37
CA LEU A 131 -30.62 1.55 -9.44
C LEU A 131 -31.22 0.65 -10.53
N LEU A 132 -30.65 0.68 -11.74
CA LEU A 132 -31.10 -0.16 -12.84
C LEU A 132 -30.91 -1.67 -12.54
N MET A 133 -29.80 -2.04 -11.93
CA MET A 133 -29.50 -3.43 -11.57
C MET A 133 -30.50 -4.00 -10.54
N PHE A 134 -30.96 -3.17 -9.62
CA PHE A 134 -31.98 -3.54 -8.61
C PHE A 134 -33.43 -3.31 -9.10
N LYS A 135 -33.66 -3.26 -10.42
CA LYS A 135 -34.98 -3.06 -11.05
C LYS A 135 -35.69 -1.77 -10.65
N GLY A 136 -34.91 -0.71 -10.36
CA GLY A 136 -35.50 0.64 -10.17
C GLY A 136 -36.15 1.17 -11.44
N MET A 137 -37.06 2.12 -11.28
CA MET A 137 -37.74 2.71 -12.42
C MET A 137 -36.83 3.72 -13.12
N ILE A 138 -36.91 3.79 -14.46
CA ILE A 138 -36.16 4.75 -15.28
C ILE A 138 -36.35 6.21 -14.85
N PRO A 139 -37.55 6.66 -14.40
CA PRO A 139 -37.76 8.03 -13.89
C PRO A 139 -36.93 8.36 -12.64
N ASP A 140 -36.45 7.37 -11.89
CA ASP A 140 -35.69 7.58 -10.65
C ASP A 140 -34.16 7.76 -10.90
N ILE A 141 -33.72 7.57 -12.15
CA ILE A 141 -32.31 7.72 -12.53
C ILE A 141 -31.74 9.10 -12.20
N PRO A 142 -32.43 10.23 -12.53
CA PRO A 142 -31.90 11.56 -12.19
C PRO A 142 -31.74 11.77 -10.69
N ALA A 143 -32.68 11.26 -9.89
CA ALA A 143 -32.58 11.32 -8.42
C ALA A 143 -31.41 10.48 -7.88
N ALA A 144 -31.20 9.27 -8.39
CA ALA A 144 -30.10 8.41 -8.04
C ALA A 144 -28.74 9.00 -8.45
N PHE A 145 -28.68 9.68 -9.60
CA PHE A 145 -27.48 10.36 -10.08
C PHE A 145 -27.07 11.51 -9.14
N VAL A 146 -28.01 12.34 -8.71
CA VAL A 146 -27.76 13.44 -7.78
C VAL A 146 -27.45 12.96 -6.37
N ALA A 147 -28.09 11.89 -5.92
CA ALA A 147 -27.87 11.33 -4.57
C ALA A 147 -26.53 10.60 -4.43
N GLY A 148 -25.94 10.16 -5.53
CA GLY A 148 -24.67 9.42 -5.54
C GLY A 148 -23.42 10.32 -5.64
N GLY A 149 -23.57 11.63 -5.91
CA GLY A 149 -22.48 12.57 -6.18
C GLY A 149 -22.06 13.51 -5.03
#